data_e67e3cae36e432827cda33f9fa867bd5
#
_entry.id   e67e3cae36e432827cda33f9fa867bd5
#
_cell.length_a   1.000
_cell.length_b   1.000
_cell.length_c   1.000
_cell.angle_alpha   90.00
_cell.angle_beta   90.00
_cell.angle_gamma   90.00
#
_symmetry.space_group_name_H-M   'P 1'
#
loop_
_entity.id
_entity.type
_entity.pdbx_description
1 polymer ?
#
loop_
_entity_poly.entity_id
_entity_poly.type
_entity_poly.pdbx_seq_one_letter_code
_entity_poly.pdbx_strand_id
1 'polypeptide(L)'
;PDLNPSNNGKHRKVLGEYTSTGYYVRKYLPEEVKTKTSVQAYHNWIYFRLAEMYLNYAEATNEVSGPTPDVYAALKAVRSRSGVVDLPDGLDKEQMRKRIMNERAIELSFEEQRWWDARRWKKGSEWFGGNFYEMYIVKNSDGTLTYTKKPFENRIYRDYMDLYPIPISEMNKNPLLQ
;
A
#
# COMPACT_ATOMS: atom_id res chain seq x y z
N PRO A 1 -0.63 8.71 16.60
CA PRO A 1 -2.01 8.48 16.99
C PRO A 1 -2.11 8.62 18.48
N ASP A 2 -2.97 9.53 18.90
CA ASP A 2 -3.21 9.77 20.30
C ASP A 2 -4.02 8.59 20.85
N LEU A 3 -3.32 7.58 21.32
CA LEU A 3 -3.90 6.45 22.03
C LEU A 3 -4.33 6.96 23.41
N ASN A 4 -5.36 7.84 23.44
CA ASN A 4 -5.86 8.37 24.71
C ASN A 4 -6.47 7.24 25.53
N PRO A 5 -5.87 6.89 26.67
CA PRO A 5 -6.33 5.78 27.53
C PRO A 5 -7.77 5.94 28.04
N SER A 6 -8.26 7.18 28.10
CA SER A 6 -9.63 7.46 28.58
C SER A 6 -10.74 7.01 27.63
N ASN A 7 -10.40 6.65 26.40
CA ASN A 7 -11.38 6.24 25.39
C ASN A 7 -11.59 4.72 25.31
N ASN A 8 -11.12 3.95 26.29
CA ASN A 8 -11.37 2.52 26.40
C ASN A 8 -11.07 1.73 25.11
N GLY A 9 -9.96 2.09 24.45
CA GLY A 9 -9.55 1.49 23.17
C GLY A 9 -10.42 1.83 21.97
N LYS A 10 -11.45 2.62 22.16
CA LYS A 10 -12.27 3.11 21.05
C LYS A 10 -11.54 4.28 20.41
N HIS A 11 -11.21 4.16 19.14
CA HIS A 11 -10.85 5.30 18.32
C HIS A 11 -11.80 6.44 18.63
N ARG A 12 -11.36 7.69 18.56
CA ARG A 12 -12.15 8.90 18.87
C ARG A 12 -13.45 9.02 18.06
N LYS A 13 -14.26 7.98 18.08
CA LYS A 13 -15.53 7.89 17.35
C LYS A 13 -16.48 9.02 17.75
N VAL A 14 -16.40 9.49 18.97
CA VAL A 14 -17.24 10.54 19.54
C VAL A 14 -16.99 11.91 18.89
N LEU A 15 -15.80 12.14 18.32
CA LEU A 15 -15.40 13.43 17.74
C LEU A 15 -15.34 13.43 16.20
N GLY A 16 -15.72 12.33 15.54
CA GLY A 16 -15.63 12.22 14.08
C GLY A 16 -14.18 12.12 13.53
N GLU A 17 -13.18 12.12 14.40
CA GLU A 17 -11.76 12.05 14.06
C GLU A 17 -11.21 10.63 14.23
N TYR A 18 -11.81 9.66 13.55
CA TYR A 18 -11.40 8.27 13.68
C TYR A 18 -11.13 7.61 12.33
N THR A 19 -10.29 6.59 12.35
CA THR A 19 -10.08 5.67 11.24
C THR A 19 -10.70 4.32 11.54
N SER A 20 -11.35 3.69 10.57
CA SER A 20 -11.93 2.35 10.74
C SER A 20 -10.87 1.25 10.85
N THR A 21 -9.65 1.50 10.40
CA THR A 21 -8.56 0.50 10.41
C THR A 21 -7.60 0.65 11.59
N GLY A 22 -7.64 1.76 12.32
CA GLY A 22 -6.66 2.10 13.34
C GLY A 22 -5.36 2.71 12.81
N TYR A 23 -5.23 2.89 11.50
CA TYR A 23 -4.04 3.44 10.86
C TYR A 23 -4.30 4.83 10.27
N TYR A 24 -3.26 5.65 10.27
CA TYR A 24 -3.27 6.99 9.70
C TYR A 24 -2.19 7.13 8.65
N VAL A 25 -2.49 7.90 7.60
CA VAL A 25 -1.51 8.22 6.56
C VAL A 25 -0.60 9.34 7.05
N ARG A 26 0.72 9.08 7.06
CA ARG A 26 1.75 10.07 7.40
C ARG A 26 2.40 10.66 6.15
N LYS A 27 2.39 9.92 5.06
CA LYS A 27 2.94 10.36 3.77
C LYS A 27 2.20 11.60 3.26
N TYR A 28 2.90 12.52 2.61
CA TYR A 28 2.41 13.82 2.15
C TYR A 28 2.01 14.82 3.25
N LEU A 29 2.23 14.49 4.52
CA LEU A 29 2.01 15.45 5.59
C LEU A 29 3.36 16.07 5.99
N PRO A 30 3.60 17.35 5.66
CA PRO A 30 4.80 18.07 6.09
C PRO A 30 4.89 18.09 7.62
N GLU A 31 6.11 18.08 8.16
CA GLU A 31 6.32 18.02 9.61
C GLU A 31 5.88 19.30 10.33
N GLU A 32 5.86 20.41 9.61
CA GLU A 32 5.43 21.71 10.10
C GLU A 32 3.93 21.76 10.37
N VAL A 33 3.14 20.92 9.68
CA VAL A 33 1.70 20.84 9.86
C VAL A 33 1.39 20.03 11.11
N LYS A 34 1.16 20.73 12.20
CA LYS A 34 0.66 20.14 13.45
C LYS A 34 -0.86 20.20 13.48
N THR A 35 -1.48 19.17 14.01
CA THR A 35 -2.94 19.14 14.24
C THR A 35 -3.37 20.40 15.00
N LYS A 36 -4.41 21.07 14.52
CA LYS A 36 -5.00 22.30 15.09
C LYS A 36 -4.21 23.59 14.86
N THR A 37 -3.28 23.62 13.94
CA THR A 37 -2.64 24.87 13.53
C THR A 37 -3.18 25.28 12.15
N SER A 38 -3.32 26.58 11.92
CA SER A 38 -3.66 27.16 10.60
C SER A 38 -2.46 27.25 9.66
N VAL A 39 -1.42 26.47 9.92
CA VAL A 39 -0.23 26.45 9.08
C VAL A 39 -0.56 25.81 7.75
N GLN A 40 -0.48 26.57 6.69
CA GLN A 40 -0.54 26.05 5.33
C GLN A 40 0.86 25.60 4.92
N ALA A 41 0.97 24.37 4.47
CA ALA A 41 2.20 23.82 3.92
C ALA A 41 1.96 23.38 2.48
N TYR A 42 2.92 23.66 1.63
CA TYR A 42 2.90 23.21 0.25
C TYR A 42 3.66 21.88 0.16
N HIS A 43 3.10 20.93 -0.55
CA HIS A 43 3.80 19.71 -0.95
C HIS A 43 3.59 19.48 -2.44
N ASN A 44 4.61 18.95 -3.09
CA ASN A 44 4.51 18.57 -4.48
C ASN A 44 3.84 17.19 -4.60
N TRP A 45 2.91 17.07 -5.54
CA TRP A 45 2.42 15.77 -5.94
C TRP A 45 3.50 15.07 -6.78
N ILE A 46 3.88 13.86 -6.35
CA ILE A 46 4.95 13.10 -6.99
C ILE A 46 4.34 12.19 -8.04
N TYR A 47 4.61 12.45 -9.31
CA TYR A 47 4.22 11.56 -10.42
C TYR A 47 5.23 10.44 -10.61
N PHE A 48 6.52 10.76 -10.55
CA PHE A 48 7.63 9.82 -10.72
C PHE A 48 8.73 10.14 -9.73
N ARG A 49 9.41 9.12 -9.24
CA ARG A 49 10.57 9.29 -8.38
C ARG A 49 11.57 8.14 -8.55
N LEU A 50 12.81 8.39 -8.19
CA LEU A 50 13.93 7.49 -8.42
C LEU A 50 13.71 6.08 -7.85
N ALA A 51 13.06 5.96 -6.69
CA ALA A 51 12.77 4.65 -6.11
C ALA A 51 11.89 3.77 -7.02
N GLU A 52 10.91 4.38 -7.72
CA GLU A 52 10.11 3.66 -8.70
C GLU A 52 10.98 3.15 -9.85
N MET A 53 11.93 3.95 -10.33
CA MET A 53 12.85 3.55 -11.41
C MET A 53 13.71 2.34 -10.99
N TYR A 54 14.26 2.36 -9.78
CA TYR A 54 14.98 1.19 -9.24
C TYR A 54 14.10 -0.05 -9.15
N LEU A 55 12.87 0.09 -8.72
CA LEU A 55 11.93 -1.03 -8.60
C LEU A 55 11.48 -1.56 -9.97
N ASN A 56 11.27 -0.67 -10.95
CA ASN A 56 10.97 -1.06 -12.33
C ASN A 56 12.15 -1.81 -12.96
N TYR A 57 13.36 -1.31 -12.76
CA TYR A 57 14.58 -1.97 -13.23
C TYR A 57 14.76 -3.36 -12.58
N ALA A 58 14.60 -3.45 -11.26
CA ALA A 58 14.71 -4.70 -10.53
C ALA A 58 13.68 -5.73 -11.03
N GLU A 59 12.44 -5.32 -11.24
CA GLU A 59 11.38 -6.18 -11.77
C GLU A 59 11.73 -6.68 -13.18
N ALA A 60 12.00 -5.76 -14.10
CA ALA A 60 12.29 -6.11 -15.48
C ALA A 60 13.52 -7.04 -15.59
N THR A 61 14.58 -6.74 -14.87
CA THR A 61 15.81 -7.56 -14.87
C THR A 61 15.55 -8.93 -14.27
N ASN A 62 14.81 -9.02 -13.15
CA ASN A 62 14.46 -10.30 -12.56
C ASN A 62 13.60 -11.15 -13.51
N GLU A 63 12.69 -10.54 -14.26
CA GLU A 63 11.84 -11.27 -15.21
C GLU A 63 12.63 -11.84 -16.40
N VAL A 64 13.68 -11.16 -16.83
CA VAL A 64 14.54 -11.62 -17.94
C VAL A 64 15.59 -12.61 -17.45
N SER A 65 16.37 -12.20 -16.45
CA SER A 65 17.64 -12.86 -16.07
C SER A 65 17.61 -13.52 -14.69
N GLY A 66 16.52 -13.37 -13.93
CA GLY A 66 16.47 -13.81 -12.53
C GLY A 66 17.18 -12.83 -11.58
N PRO A 67 17.41 -13.25 -10.33
CA PRO A 67 17.94 -12.39 -9.27
C PRO A 67 19.45 -12.15 -9.41
N THR A 68 19.83 -11.35 -10.40
CA THR A 68 21.23 -10.95 -10.61
C THR A 68 21.71 -9.99 -9.51
N PRO A 69 23.05 -9.77 -9.37
CA PRO A 69 23.59 -8.77 -8.45
C PRO A 69 22.99 -7.37 -8.65
N ASP A 70 22.67 -7.00 -9.89
CA ASP A 70 22.05 -5.70 -10.20
C ASP A 70 20.64 -5.56 -9.63
N VAL A 71 19.86 -6.65 -9.60
CA VAL A 71 18.54 -6.68 -8.95
C VAL A 71 18.68 -6.43 -7.44
N TYR A 72 19.63 -7.10 -6.80
CA TYR A 72 19.93 -6.88 -5.38
C TYR A 72 20.39 -5.44 -5.11
N ALA A 73 21.29 -4.91 -5.95
CA ALA A 73 21.76 -3.53 -5.82
C ALA A 73 20.65 -2.50 -5.95
N ALA A 74 19.76 -2.67 -6.90
CA ALA A 74 18.59 -1.79 -7.09
C ALA A 74 17.65 -1.82 -5.88
N LEU A 75 17.34 -2.99 -5.34
CA LEU A 75 16.52 -3.13 -4.13
C LEU A 75 17.23 -2.57 -2.90
N LYS A 76 18.52 -2.80 -2.77
CA LYS A 76 19.34 -2.23 -1.69
C LYS A 76 19.32 -0.72 -1.69
N ALA A 77 19.39 -0.07 -2.87
CA ALA A 77 19.34 1.39 -2.99
C ALA A 77 18.03 1.97 -2.41
N VAL A 78 16.90 1.25 -2.58
CA VAL A 78 15.61 1.65 -2.01
C VAL A 78 15.58 1.39 -0.50
N ARG A 79 15.96 0.20 -0.07
CA ARG A 79 15.85 -0.28 1.32
C ARG A 79 16.77 0.45 2.29
N SER A 80 18.03 0.68 1.88
CA SER A 80 19.05 1.34 2.73
C SER A 80 18.66 2.76 3.12
N ARG A 81 17.94 3.48 2.27
CA ARG A 81 17.40 4.82 2.57
C ARG A 81 16.52 4.83 3.83
N SER A 82 15.79 3.75 4.05
CA SER A 82 14.86 3.62 5.19
C SER A 82 15.44 2.77 6.34
N GLY A 83 16.72 2.43 6.29
CA GLY A 83 17.37 1.61 7.31
C GLY A 83 16.87 0.16 7.37
N VAL A 84 16.22 -0.30 6.31
CA VAL A 84 15.69 -1.68 6.23
C VAL A 84 16.82 -2.64 5.84
N VAL A 85 16.88 -3.77 6.54
CA VAL A 85 17.87 -4.82 6.30
C VAL A 85 17.84 -5.32 4.85
N ASP A 86 19.02 -5.62 4.31
CA ASP A 86 19.18 -6.18 2.95
C ASP A 86 18.41 -7.50 2.80
N LEU A 87 18.08 -7.85 1.57
CA LEU A 87 17.45 -9.14 1.27
C LEU A 87 18.47 -10.27 1.47
N PRO A 88 18.03 -11.47 1.86
CA PRO A 88 18.90 -12.63 1.92
C PRO A 88 19.40 -13.01 0.53
N ASP A 89 20.64 -13.49 0.47
CA ASP A 89 21.22 -14.02 -0.75
C ASP A 89 20.57 -15.33 -1.19
N GLY A 90 20.76 -15.71 -2.46
CA GLY A 90 20.35 -17.01 -2.99
C GLY A 90 18.87 -17.18 -3.25
N LEU A 91 18.12 -16.09 -3.35
CA LEU A 91 16.72 -16.16 -3.75
C LEU A 91 16.63 -16.66 -5.19
N ASP A 92 15.61 -17.50 -5.46
CA ASP A 92 15.22 -17.82 -6.83
C ASP A 92 14.40 -16.69 -7.47
N LYS A 93 14.11 -16.82 -8.78
CA LYS A 93 13.37 -15.83 -9.55
C LYS A 93 11.98 -15.53 -8.96
N GLU A 94 11.26 -16.57 -8.54
CA GLU A 94 9.91 -16.42 -7.97
C GLU A 94 9.94 -15.78 -6.58
N GLN A 95 10.90 -16.17 -5.77
CA GLN A 95 11.10 -15.58 -4.45
C GLN A 95 11.46 -14.10 -4.58
N MET A 96 12.38 -13.76 -5.50
CA MET A 96 12.76 -12.38 -5.78
C MET A 96 11.57 -11.57 -6.31
N ARG A 97 10.77 -12.11 -7.24
CA ARG A 97 9.54 -11.47 -7.73
C ARG A 97 8.61 -11.08 -6.57
N LYS A 98 8.36 -11.99 -5.63
CA LYS A 98 7.55 -11.71 -4.45
C LYS A 98 8.14 -10.60 -3.58
N ARG A 99 9.48 -10.56 -3.44
CA ARG A 99 10.17 -9.49 -2.70
C ARG A 99 10.01 -8.14 -3.39
N ILE A 100 10.19 -8.09 -4.71
CA ILE A 100 9.98 -6.88 -5.51
C ILE A 100 8.54 -6.38 -5.40
N MET A 101 7.56 -7.27 -5.56
CA MET A 101 6.14 -6.92 -5.40
C MET A 101 5.83 -6.33 -4.02
N ASN A 102 6.39 -6.92 -2.97
CA ASN A 102 6.22 -6.42 -1.61
C ASN A 102 6.92 -5.08 -1.40
N GLU A 103 8.14 -4.93 -1.91
CA GLU A 103 8.89 -3.66 -1.81
C GLU A 103 8.16 -2.52 -2.52
N ARG A 104 7.62 -2.78 -3.73
CA ARG A 104 6.77 -1.80 -4.43
C ARG A 104 5.54 -1.42 -3.62
N ALA A 105 4.87 -2.39 -3.01
CA ALA A 105 3.68 -2.15 -2.20
C ALA A 105 3.96 -1.24 -0.99
N ILE A 106 5.13 -1.39 -0.36
CA ILE A 106 5.54 -0.61 0.81
C ILE A 106 6.08 0.75 0.39
N GLU A 107 7.07 0.77 -0.49
CA GLU A 107 7.77 1.98 -0.89
C GLU A 107 6.85 2.97 -1.63
N LEU A 108 6.01 2.46 -2.54
CA LEU A 108 5.10 3.27 -3.36
C LEU A 108 3.68 3.35 -2.79
N SER A 109 3.51 3.00 -1.50
CA SER A 109 2.19 3.11 -0.85
C SER A 109 1.67 4.55 -0.91
N PHE A 110 0.37 4.71 -1.19
CA PHE A 110 -0.32 5.99 -1.38
C PHE A 110 0.20 6.85 -2.55
N GLU A 111 0.93 6.26 -3.50
CA GLU A 111 1.38 6.92 -4.75
C GLU A 111 0.63 6.38 -5.97
N GLU A 112 -0.56 5.83 -5.77
CA GLU A 112 -1.48 5.27 -6.78
C GLU A 112 -0.97 4.03 -7.53
N GLN A 113 0.29 3.62 -7.31
CA GLN A 113 0.92 2.50 -8.02
C GLN A 113 0.26 1.15 -7.72
N ARG A 114 -0.22 0.94 -6.49
CA ARG A 114 -0.78 -0.35 -6.04
C ARG A 114 -1.94 -0.85 -6.90
N TRP A 115 -2.80 0.08 -7.34
CA TRP A 115 -3.95 -0.24 -8.18
C TRP A 115 -3.51 -0.81 -9.54
N TRP A 116 -2.53 -0.16 -10.15
CA TRP A 116 -2.00 -0.57 -11.45
C TRP A 116 -1.18 -1.85 -11.36
N ASP A 117 -0.35 -1.98 -10.34
CA ASP A 117 0.45 -3.17 -10.06
C ASP A 117 -0.45 -4.41 -9.88
N ALA A 118 -1.51 -4.32 -9.11
CA ALA A 118 -2.43 -5.43 -8.90
C ALA A 118 -3.07 -5.91 -10.20
N ARG A 119 -3.46 -4.97 -11.07
CA ARG A 119 -4.11 -5.27 -12.34
C ARG A 119 -3.13 -5.87 -13.37
N ARG A 120 -1.95 -5.27 -13.55
CA ARG A 120 -0.95 -5.78 -14.49
C ARG A 120 -0.38 -7.15 -14.09
N TRP A 121 -0.33 -7.45 -12.80
CA TRP A 121 0.08 -8.74 -12.28
C TRP A 121 -1.08 -9.73 -12.11
N LYS A 122 -2.31 -9.33 -12.45
CA LYS A 122 -3.55 -10.12 -12.27
C LYS A 122 -3.72 -10.60 -10.82
N LYS A 123 -3.44 -9.70 -9.88
CA LYS A 123 -3.54 -9.93 -8.44
C LYS A 123 -4.73 -9.21 -7.81
N GLY A 124 -5.62 -8.65 -8.62
CA GLY A 124 -6.75 -7.85 -8.14
C GLY A 124 -7.67 -8.64 -7.22
N SER A 125 -8.06 -9.85 -7.58
CA SER A 125 -8.91 -10.72 -6.76
C SER A 125 -8.24 -11.14 -5.44
N GLU A 126 -6.92 -11.39 -5.47
CA GLU A 126 -6.14 -11.74 -4.28
C GLU A 126 -5.97 -10.55 -3.31
N TRP A 127 -5.75 -9.35 -3.85
CA TRP A 127 -5.34 -8.18 -3.05
C TRP A 127 -6.46 -7.21 -2.71
N PHE A 128 -7.50 -7.17 -3.52
CA PHE A 128 -8.64 -6.27 -3.35
C PHE A 128 -9.96 -6.98 -3.06
N GLY A 129 -9.97 -8.31 -3.13
CA GLY A 129 -11.11 -9.13 -2.76
C GLY A 129 -11.00 -9.70 -1.35
N GLY A 130 -12.12 -10.23 -0.84
CA GLY A 130 -12.17 -10.90 0.45
C GLY A 130 -12.26 -9.97 1.65
N ASN A 131 -11.86 -10.47 2.80
CA ASN A 131 -11.96 -9.75 4.07
C ASN A 131 -10.81 -8.78 4.27
N PHE A 132 -11.16 -7.54 4.58
CA PHE A 132 -10.24 -6.51 5.06
C PHE A 132 -10.32 -6.43 6.57
N TYR A 133 -9.19 -6.12 7.19
CA TYR A 133 -9.05 -6.24 8.64
C TYR A 133 -8.63 -4.91 9.25
N GLU A 134 -9.17 -4.65 10.44
CA GLU A 134 -8.72 -3.59 11.32
C GLU A 134 -7.83 -4.16 12.44
N MET A 135 -7.00 -3.29 13.01
CA MET A 135 -6.31 -3.58 14.24
C MET A 135 -7.10 -2.99 15.41
N TYR A 136 -7.78 -3.87 16.14
CA TYR A 136 -8.49 -3.48 17.34
C TYR A 136 -7.53 -3.50 18.53
N ILE A 137 -7.36 -2.34 19.17
CA ILE A 137 -6.39 -2.16 20.26
C ILE A 137 -7.14 -1.85 21.53
N VAL A 138 -6.91 -2.65 22.58
CA VAL A 138 -7.47 -2.46 23.91
C VAL A 138 -6.35 -2.18 24.88
N LYS A 139 -6.49 -1.10 25.65
CA LYS A 139 -5.61 -0.84 26.79
C LYS A 139 -6.21 -1.52 28.02
N ASN A 140 -5.46 -2.44 28.61
CA ASN A 140 -5.84 -3.18 29.80
C ASN A 140 -5.67 -2.32 31.06
N SER A 141 -6.26 -2.77 32.16
CA SER A 141 -6.17 -2.07 33.48
C SER A 141 -4.73 -1.97 34.02
N ASP A 142 -3.86 -2.91 33.65
CA ASP A 142 -2.43 -2.93 33.98
C ASP A 142 -1.56 -2.03 33.08
N GLY A 143 -2.19 -1.34 32.10
CA GLY A 143 -1.51 -0.46 31.17
C GLY A 143 -0.97 -1.15 29.92
N THR A 144 -1.02 -2.47 29.82
CA THR A 144 -0.64 -3.22 28.62
C THR A 144 -1.62 -3.02 27.47
N LEU A 145 -1.18 -3.28 26.23
CA LEU A 145 -2.02 -3.20 25.04
C LEU A 145 -2.28 -4.59 24.48
N THR A 146 -3.54 -4.90 24.25
CA THR A 146 -3.96 -6.11 23.53
C THR A 146 -4.33 -5.75 22.10
N TYR A 147 -3.70 -6.43 21.14
CA TYR A 147 -3.92 -6.23 19.71
C TYR A 147 -4.73 -7.39 19.15
N THR A 148 -5.85 -7.08 18.53
CA THR A 148 -6.71 -8.10 17.92
C THR A 148 -7.04 -7.73 16.48
N LYS A 149 -6.70 -8.62 15.53
CA LYS A 149 -7.08 -8.47 14.13
C LYS A 149 -8.56 -8.84 13.97
N LYS A 150 -9.40 -7.89 13.52
CA LYS A 150 -10.82 -8.11 13.28
C LYS A 150 -11.19 -7.80 11.84
N PRO A 151 -12.08 -8.58 11.19
CA PRO A 151 -12.61 -8.20 9.89
C PRO A 151 -13.51 -6.97 10.05
N PHE A 152 -13.32 -5.95 9.19
CA PHE A 152 -14.16 -4.74 9.20
C PHE A 152 -14.95 -4.57 7.91
N GLU A 153 -14.49 -5.16 6.80
CA GLU A 153 -15.12 -5.07 5.50
C GLU A 153 -14.85 -6.33 4.67
N ASN A 154 -15.84 -6.76 3.89
CA ASN A 154 -15.67 -7.78 2.86
C ASN A 154 -15.87 -7.14 1.49
N ARG A 155 -14.92 -7.31 0.58
CA ARG A 155 -14.95 -6.76 -0.77
C ARG A 155 -15.06 -7.85 -1.81
N ILE A 156 -15.84 -7.58 -2.83
CA ILE A 156 -15.95 -8.45 -4.00
C ILE A 156 -15.07 -7.86 -5.11
N TYR A 157 -14.09 -8.65 -5.55
CA TYR A 157 -13.29 -8.34 -6.74
C TYR A 157 -13.27 -9.58 -7.63
N ARG A 158 -13.55 -9.37 -8.91
CA ARG A 158 -13.57 -10.45 -9.90
C ARG A 158 -12.50 -10.20 -10.96
N ASP A 159 -11.99 -11.26 -11.57
CA ASP A 159 -10.86 -11.18 -12.52
C ASP A 159 -11.14 -10.24 -13.70
N TYR A 160 -12.39 -10.17 -14.18
CA TYR A 160 -12.76 -9.23 -15.22
C TYR A 160 -12.64 -7.74 -14.81
N MET A 161 -12.56 -7.44 -13.51
CA MET A 161 -12.36 -6.09 -13.00
C MET A 161 -10.90 -5.62 -13.16
N ASP A 162 -9.99 -6.49 -13.56
CA ASP A 162 -8.63 -6.10 -13.95
C ASP A 162 -8.63 -5.23 -15.20
N LEU A 163 -9.70 -5.27 -16.00
CA LEU A 163 -9.92 -4.39 -17.13
C LEU A 163 -10.98 -3.33 -16.81
N TYR A 164 -10.89 -2.17 -17.44
CA TYR A 164 -11.95 -1.17 -17.35
C TYR A 164 -13.11 -1.59 -18.28
N PRO A 165 -14.36 -1.40 -17.86
CA PRO A 165 -15.51 -1.62 -18.73
C PRO A 165 -15.48 -0.62 -19.89
N ILE A 166 -15.97 -1.05 -21.04
CA ILE A 166 -16.19 -0.14 -22.18
C ILE A 166 -17.31 0.84 -21.78
N PRO A 167 -17.12 2.16 -21.95
CA PRO A 167 -18.15 3.13 -21.63
C PRO A 167 -19.46 2.86 -22.41
N ILE A 168 -20.59 2.97 -21.75
CA ILE A 168 -21.91 2.74 -22.37
C ILE A 168 -22.11 3.62 -23.61
N SER A 169 -21.59 4.85 -23.60
CA SER A 169 -21.62 5.75 -24.73
C SER A 169 -20.94 5.19 -25.97
N GLU A 170 -19.87 4.42 -25.79
CA GLU A 170 -19.16 3.78 -26.91
C GLU A 170 -19.87 2.51 -27.37
N MET A 171 -20.42 1.74 -26.44
CA MET A 171 -21.23 0.56 -26.77
C MET A 171 -22.46 0.96 -27.58
N ASN A 172 -23.11 2.09 -27.26
CA ASN A 172 -24.28 2.60 -27.99
C ASN A 172 -23.94 3.07 -29.41
N LYS A 173 -22.69 3.48 -29.66
CA LYS A 173 -22.23 3.87 -31.01
C LYS A 173 -21.83 2.68 -31.87
N ASN A 174 -21.47 1.57 -31.28
CA ASN A 174 -20.98 0.40 -31.97
C ASN A 174 -21.73 -0.87 -31.55
N PRO A 175 -22.74 -1.32 -32.31
CA PRO A 175 -23.51 -2.52 -31.99
C PRO A 175 -22.71 -3.81 -31.89
N LEU A 176 -21.48 -3.84 -32.44
CA LEU A 176 -20.59 -5.00 -32.37
C LEU A 176 -19.91 -5.15 -30.99
N LEU A 177 -20.08 -4.17 -30.10
CA LEU A 177 -19.55 -4.21 -28.74
C LEU A 177 -20.58 -4.68 -27.71
N GLN A 178 -21.76 -5.10 -28.14
CA GLN A 178 -22.83 -5.59 -27.29
C GLN A 178 -22.77 -7.09 -27.10
#